data_07dcfc1cf839f30f417525d60c4fa2ef
#
_entry.id   07dcfc1cf839f30f417525d60c4fa2ef
#
_cell.length_a   1.000
_cell.length_b   1.000
_cell.length_c   1.000
_cell.angle_alpha   90.00
_cell.angle_beta   90.00
_cell.angle_gamma   90.00
#
_symmetry.space_group_name_H-M   'P 1'
#
loop_
_entity.id
_entity.type
_entity.pdbx_description
1 polymer ?
#
loop_
_entity_poly.entity_id
_entity_poly.type
_entity_poly.pdbx_seq_one_letter_code
_entity_poly.pdbx_strand_id
1 'polypeptide(L)'
;MIYKKRGFILFLIVISGMIFLGVQGCGKKGPPVLPVVKGEKIAGPFDLTYVNTEKNIELTWNHKMDEIEAFVKPMGFDVYLAKLTFESCQGCPFKFEKIGFVPMPSMKFAMGIEKGYKYYFRIQARGKNNMVSEFSESVLLEYK
;
A
#
# COMPACT_ATOMS: atom_id res chain seq x y z
N MET A 1 -2.20 -54.26 -46.03
CA MET A 1 -1.83 -52.81 -46.14
C MET A 1 -2.81 -51.89 -45.43
N ILE A 2 -3.80 -52.37 -44.69
CA ILE A 2 -4.89 -51.60 -44.04
C ILE A 2 -4.57 -51.22 -42.58
N TYR A 3 -3.75 -51.99 -41.87
CA TYR A 3 -3.38 -51.77 -40.47
C TYR A 3 -2.51 -50.52 -40.24
N LYS A 4 -1.68 -50.14 -41.17
CA LYS A 4 -0.77 -48.99 -41.06
C LYS A 4 -1.51 -47.65 -41.12
N LYS A 5 -2.64 -47.57 -41.84
CA LYS A 5 -3.46 -46.36 -41.94
C LYS A 5 -4.30 -46.08 -40.68
N ARG A 6 -4.77 -47.12 -39.97
CA ARG A 6 -5.55 -46.96 -38.75
C ARG A 6 -4.70 -46.43 -37.58
N GLY A 7 -3.46 -46.84 -37.43
CA GLY A 7 -2.54 -46.30 -36.40
C GLY A 7 -2.23 -44.83 -36.61
N PHE A 8 -2.05 -44.42 -37.87
CA PHE A 8 -1.75 -43.01 -38.20
C PHE A 8 -2.92 -42.07 -37.93
N ILE A 9 -4.17 -42.52 -38.19
CA ILE A 9 -5.36 -41.75 -37.89
C ILE A 9 -5.58 -41.58 -36.38
N LEU A 10 -5.36 -42.64 -35.58
CA LEU A 10 -5.44 -42.59 -34.12
C LEU A 10 -4.41 -41.63 -33.53
N PHE A 11 -3.19 -41.63 -34.06
CA PHE A 11 -2.12 -40.74 -33.63
C PHE A 11 -2.45 -39.25 -33.92
N LEU A 12 -3.04 -38.95 -35.07
CA LEU A 12 -3.51 -37.59 -35.41
C LEU A 12 -4.65 -37.11 -34.51
N ILE A 13 -5.58 -38.01 -34.12
CA ILE A 13 -6.68 -37.65 -33.22
C ILE A 13 -6.18 -37.34 -31.81
N VAL A 14 -5.19 -38.10 -31.32
CA VAL A 14 -4.59 -37.85 -29.99
C VAL A 14 -3.81 -36.53 -29.96
N ILE A 15 -3.05 -36.22 -31.02
CA ILE A 15 -2.32 -34.94 -31.12
C ILE A 15 -3.29 -33.77 -31.23
N SER A 16 -4.37 -33.89 -32.01
CA SER A 16 -5.40 -32.85 -32.13
C SER A 16 -6.12 -32.62 -30.80
N GLY A 17 -6.40 -33.68 -30.03
CA GLY A 17 -7.00 -33.55 -28.69
C GLY A 17 -6.07 -32.87 -27.67
N MET A 18 -4.76 -33.12 -27.75
CA MET A 18 -3.75 -32.50 -26.87
C MET A 18 -3.58 -31.00 -27.12
N ILE A 19 -3.73 -30.55 -28.36
CA ILE A 19 -3.64 -29.14 -28.73
C ILE A 19 -4.86 -28.36 -28.22
N PHE A 20 -6.05 -28.97 -28.18
CA PHE A 20 -7.26 -28.32 -27.67
C PHE A 20 -7.28 -28.12 -26.15
N LEU A 21 -6.55 -28.91 -25.37
CA LEU A 21 -6.47 -28.80 -23.92
C LEU A 21 -5.48 -27.71 -23.43
N GLY A 22 -4.62 -27.22 -24.33
CA GLY A 22 -3.58 -26.23 -24.00
C GLY A 22 -4.01 -24.76 -24.05
N VAL A 23 -5.22 -24.41 -24.51
CA VAL A 23 -5.62 -23.01 -24.81
C VAL A 23 -6.59 -22.43 -23.77
N GLN A 24 -6.69 -23.02 -22.58
CA GLN A 24 -7.46 -22.41 -21.50
C GLN A 24 -6.61 -21.40 -20.70
N GLY A 25 -6.11 -20.38 -21.37
CA GLY A 25 -5.56 -19.20 -20.74
C GLY A 25 -6.68 -18.37 -20.12
N CYS A 26 -7.08 -18.63 -18.89
CA CYS A 26 -7.89 -17.74 -18.09
C CYS A 26 -7.07 -16.49 -17.75
N GLY A 27 -6.91 -15.60 -18.70
CA GLY A 27 -6.47 -14.24 -18.44
C GLY A 27 -7.54 -13.50 -17.63
N LYS A 28 -7.46 -13.53 -16.31
CA LYS A 28 -8.30 -12.70 -15.44
C LYS A 28 -7.88 -11.25 -15.65
N LYS A 29 -8.53 -10.58 -16.60
CA LYS A 29 -8.36 -9.13 -16.76
C LYS A 29 -8.87 -8.49 -15.48
N GLY A 30 -8.00 -7.77 -14.78
CA GLY A 30 -8.42 -6.89 -13.68
C GLY A 30 -9.44 -5.86 -14.19
N PRO A 31 -10.22 -5.24 -13.29
CA PRO A 31 -11.12 -4.18 -13.68
C PRO A 31 -10.36 -3.09 -14.43
N PRO A 32 -10.98 -2.42 -15.43
CA PRO A 32 -10.34 -1.32 -16.14
C PRO A 32 -9.86 -0.27 -15.15
N VAL A 33 -8.56 -0.03 -15.10
CA VAL A 33 -8.00 1.09 -14.33
C VAL A 33 -8.21 2.33 -15.16
N LEU A 34 -8.94 3.31 -14.62
CA LEU A 34 -9.11 4.61 -15.24
C LEU A 34 -7.71 5.23 -15.49
N PRO A 35 -7.47 5.81 -16.66
CA PRO A 35 -6.21 6.49 -16.91
C PRO A 35 -6.03 7.61 -15.88
N VAL A 36 -4.85 7.65 -15.23
CA VAL A 36 -4.50 8.72 -14.29
C VAL A 36 -4.43 10.02 -15.10
N VAL A 37 -5.35 10.93 -14.81
CA VAL A 37 -5.35 12.27 -15.41
C VAL A 37 -4.18 13.04 -14.79
N LYS A 38 -3.36 13.68 -15.63
CA LYS A 38 -2.24 14.53 -15.16
C LYS A 38 -2.78 15.60 -14.18
N GLY A 39 -2.15 15.75 -13.03
CA GLY A 39 -2.52 16.75 -12.02
C GLY A 39 -3.51 16.29 -10.94
N GLU A 40 -3.90 15.00 -10.91
CA GLU A 40 -4.84 14.48 -9.90
C GLU A 40 -4.19 13.57 -8.85
N LYS A 41 -2.86 13.47 -8.84
CA LYS A 41 -2.14 12.62 -7.87
C LYS A 41 -1.40 13.48 -6.85
N ILE A 42 -1.45 13.09 -5.57
CA ILE A 42 -0.64 13.68 -4.51
C ILE A 42 0.51 12.71 -4.22
N ALA A 43 1.74 13.22 -4.12
CA ALA A 43 2.89 12.43 -3.70
C ALA A 43 2.70 11.95 -2.26
N GLY A 44 3.13 10.72 -1.97
CA GLY A 44 3.13 10.18 -0.62
C GLY A 44 4.22 10.83 0.24
N PRO A 45 4.01 10.93 1.57
CA PRO A 45 5.08 11.28 2.51
C PRO A 45 6.13 10.17 2.55
N PHE A 46 7.37 10.53 2.85
CA PHE A 46 8.49 9.59 2.94
C PHE A 46 9.42 9.96 4.11
N ASP A 47 10.41 9.12 4.40
CA ASP A 47 11.36 9.31 5.51
C ASP A 47 10.68 9.59 6.85
N LEU A 48 9.61 8.85 7.15
CA LEU A 48 8.96 8.95 8.45
C LEU A 48 9.91 8.44 9.54
N THR A 49 10.23 9.31 10.47
CA THR A 49 11.09 9.03 11.63
C THR A 49 10.45 9.52 12.91
N TYR A 50 11.02 9.15 14.05
CA TYR A 50 10.56 9.64 15.35
C TYR A 50 11.70 9.89 16.32
N VAL A 51 11.42 10.80 17.26
CA VAL A 51 12.21 10.98 18.47
C VAL A 51 11.27 10.77 19.65
N ASN A 52 11.64 9.88 20.57
CA ASN A 52 10.85 9.65 21.79
C ASN A 52 11.56 10.19 23.02
N THR A 53 10.77 10.73 23.93
CA THR A 53 11.14 11.07 25.31
C THR A 53 10.36 10.15 26.24
N GLU A 54 10.59 10.24 27.56
CA GLU A 54 9.92 9.34 28.54
C GLU A 54 8.39 9.31 28.47
N LYS A 55 7.75 10.34 27.94
CA LYS A 55 6.27 10.44 27.92
C LYS A 55 5.69 10.85 26.57
N ASN A 56 6.54 11.28 25.63
CA ASN A 56 6.08 11.82 24.36
C ASN A 56 6.88 11.25 23.20
N ILE A 57 6.23 11.18 22.04
CA ILE A 57 6.86 10.93 20.73
C ILE A 57 6.65 12.12 19.83
N GLU A 58 7.68 12.55 19.13
CA GLU A 58 7.58 13.48 18.00
C GLU A 58 7.89 12.73 16.72
N LEU A 59 6.93 12.70 15.81
CA LEU A 59 7.08 12.17 14.46
C LEU A 59 7.52 13.29 13.54
N THR A 60 8.43 12.99 12.62
CA THR A 60 8.84 13.89 11.54
C THR A 60 8.88 13.11 10.23
N TRP A 61 8.50 13.76 9.13
CA TRP A 61 8.52 13.16 7.80
C TRP A 61 8.91 14.18 6.76
N ASN A 62 9.20 13.72 5.56
CA ASN A 62 9.45 14.55 4.41
C ASN A 62 8.31 14.41 3.39
N HIS A 63 8.11 15.45 2.60
CA HIS A 63 7.20 15.42 1.46
C HIS A 63 7.87 16.12 0.28
N LYS A 64 7.98 15.41 -0.84
CA LYS A 64 8.57 15.97 -2.04
C LYS A 64 7.49 16.71 -2.81
N MET A 65 7.60 18.02 -2.87
CA MET A 65 6.84 18.85 -3.80
C MET A 65 7.67 18.97 -5.07
N ASP A 66 7.64 17.93 -5.91
CA ASP A 66 8.27 18.05 -7.22
C ASP A 66 7.47 19.04 -8.06
N GLU A 67 8.16 20.00 -8.66
CA GLU A 67 7.64 20.92 -9.68
C GLU A 67 7.29 20.20 -10.99
N ILE A 68 7.45 18.88 -11.03
CA ILE A 68 7.04 18.04 -12.14
C ILE A 68 5.50 18.04 -12.17
N GLU A 69 4.93 18.53 -13.22
CA GLU A 69 3.52 18.82 -13.58
C GLU A 69 2.45 17.79 -13.17
N ALA A 70 2.79 16.74 -12.39
CA ALA A 70 1.92 15.61 -12.09
C ALA A 70 1.37 15.59 -10.67
N PHE A 71 1.87 16.41 -9.74
CA PHE A 71 1.46 16.34 -8.34
C PHE A 71 0.72 17.59 -7.87
N VAL A 72 -0.39 17.34 -7.18
CA VAL A 72 -1.17 18.40 -6.52
C VAL A 72 -0.55 18.66 -5.15
N LYS A 73 -0.40 19.95 -4.79
CA LYS A 73 0.07 20.34 -3.46
C LYS A 73 -0.92 19.88 -2.39
N PRO A 74 -0.45 19.16 -1.35
CA PRO A 74 -1.31 18.75 -0.25
C PRO A 74 -1.75 19.96 0.59
N MET A 75 -2.90 19.85 1.23
CA MET A 75 -3.38 20.78 2.26
C MET A 75 -2.73 20.48 3.62
N GLY A 76 -2.37 19.22 3.84
CA GLY A 76 -1.78 18.73 5.06
C GLY A 76 -1.64 17.23 5.06
N PHE A 77 -1.43 16.66 6.23
CA PHE A 77 -1.12 15.26 6.44
C PHE A 77 -2.02 14.66 7.52
N ASP A 78 -2.62 13.53 7.21
CA ASP A 78 -3.33 12.69 8.18
C ASP A 78 -2.33 11.77 8.87
N VAL A 79 -2.37 11.73 10.18
CA VAL A 79 -1.55 10.87 11.02
C VAL A 79 -2.39 9.67 11.48
N TYR A 80 -1.87 8.47 11.27
CA TYR A 80 -2.52 7.23 11.64
C TYR A 80 -1.69 6.44 12.64
N LEU A 81 -2.37 5.82 13.58
CA LEU A 81 -1.80 5.01 14.64
C LEU A 81 -2.49 3.64 14.70
N ALA A 82 -1.71 2.59 14.91
CA ALA A 82 -2.19 1.35 15.48
C ALA A 82 -1.43 1.08 16.80
N LYS A 83 -2.16 0.96 17.91
CA LYS A 83 -1.63 0.69 19.26
C LYS A 83 -1.94 -0.75 19.64
N LEU A 84 -0.91 -1.52 19.95
CA LEU A 84 -1.01 -2.94 20.29
C LEU A 84 -0.32 -3.22 21.62
N THR A 85 -0.81 -4.17 22.40
CA THR A 85 -0.09 -4.70 23.56
C THR A 85 1.04 -5.63 23.12
N PHE A 86 2.03 -5.89 23.97
CA PHE A 86 3.11 -6.83 23.65
C PHE A 86 2.61 -8.28 23.51
N GLU A 87 1.49 -8.61 24.14
CA GLU A 87 0.85 -9.94 24.09
C GLU A 87 0.02 -10.15 22.79
N SER A 88 -0.17 -9.09 22.00
CA SER A 88 -0.93 -9.19 20.76
C SER A 88 -0.28 -10.18 19.80
N CYS A 89 -1.10 -10.96 19.10
CA CYS A 89 -0.70 -11.95 18.14
C CYS A 89 0.27 -11.36 17.09
N GLN A 90 1.44 -12.03 16.92
CA GLN A 90 2.37 -11.67 15.85
C GLN A 90 1.77 -12.07 14.49
N GLY A 91 1.68 -11.09 13.59
CA GLY A 91 1.14 -11.31 12.24
C GLY A 91 -0.38 -11.23 12.11
N CYS A 92 -1.11 -11.00 13.21
CA CYS A 92 -2.52 -10.68 13.11
C CYS A 92 -2.73 -9.31 12.45
N PRO A 93 -3.72 -9.18 11.56
CA PRO A 93 -4.04 -7.89 10.96
C PRO A 93 -4.50 -6.91 12.04
N PHE A 94 -3.94 -5.72 12.04
CA PHE A 94 -4.33 -4.64 12.93
C PHE A 94 -4.82 -3.43 12.13
N LYS A 95 -5.68 -2.65 12.77
CA LYS A 95 -6.32 -1.51 12.13
C LYS A 95 -5.62 -0.22 12.53
N PHE A 96 -5.30 0.60 11.53
CA PHE A 96 -4.87 1.97 11.76
C PHE A 96 -6.07 2.89 11.95
N GLU A 97 -5.98 3.74 12.96
CA GLU A 97 -6.97 4.79 13.23
C GLU A 97 -6.33 6.15 12.98
N LYS A 98 -7.10 7.06 12.41
CA LYS A 98 -6.65 8.45 12.25
C LYS A 98 -6.67 9.14 13.59
N ILE A 99 -5.52 9.65 14.03
CA ILE A 99 -5.35 10.34 15.32
C ILE A 99 -5.14 11.84 15.19
N GLY A 100 -4.84 12.35 14.01
CA GLY A 100 -4.60 13.77 13.82
C GLY A 100 -4.53 14.21 12.37
N PHE A 101 -4.52 15.53 12.20
CA PHE A 101 -4.28 16.22 10.94
C PHE A 101 -3.26 17.34 11.18
N VAL A 102 -2.24 17.38 10.36
CA VAL A 102 -1.18 18.39 10.40
C VAL A 102 -1.26 19.24 9.14
N PRO A 103 -1.64 20.53 9.24
CA PRO A 103 -1.72 21.39 8.07
C PRO A 103 -0.32 21.74 7.54
N MET A 104 -0.22 21.93 6.20
CA MET A 104 0.99 22.49 5.60
C MET A 104 1.29 23.89 6.18
N PRO A 105 2.55 24.27 6.31
CA PRO A 105 3.77 23.60 5.88
C PRO A 105 4.39 22.65 6.94
N SER A 106 3.72 22.41 8.07
CA SER A 106 4.27 21.56 9.13
C SER A 106 4.38 20.10 8.70
N MET A 107 5.47 19.44 9.06
CA MET A 107 5.73 18.03 8.85
C MET A 107 6.17 17.36 10.15
N LYS A 108 5.52 17.76 11.26
CA LYS A 108 5.78 17.26 12.59
C LYS A 108 4.49 17.01 13.33
N PHE A 109 4.45 15.96 14.13
CA PHE A 109 3.33 15.62 15.00
C PHE A 109 3.84 15.06 16.31
N ALA A 110 3.34 15.58 17.42
CA ALA A 110 3.72 15.10 18.74
C ALA A 110 2.49 14.58 19.50
N MET A 111 2.69 13.51 20.28
CA MET A 111 1.65 12.96 21.18
C MET A 111 2.26 12.30 22.39
N GLY A 112 1.44 12.14 23.44
CA GLY A 112 1.80 11.34 24.61
C GLY A 112 1.79 9.84 24.29
N ILE A 113 2.68 9.10 24.92
CA ILE A 113 2.78 7.63 24.84
C ILE A 113 2.81 7.00 26.22
N GLU A 114 2.37 5.75 26.33
CA GLU A 114 2.31 4.96 27.56
C GLU A 114 3.18 3.72 27.43
N LYS A 115 3.82 3.30 28.51
CA LYS A 115 4.58 2.05 28.58
C LYS A 115 3.69 0.82 28.38
N GLY A 116 4.27 -0.26 27.91
CA GLY A 116 3.57 -1.53 27.73
C GLY A 116 2.92 -1.71 26.34
N TYR A 117 3.20 -0.85 25.40
CA TYR A 117 2.59 -0.89 24.08
C TYR A 117 3.59 -0.81 22.93
N LYS A 118 3.16 -1.34 21.78
CA LYS A 118 3.76 -1.16 20.47
C LYS A 118 2.92 -0.15 19.69
N TYR A 119 3.57 0.85 19.13
CA TYR A 119 2.94 1.93 18.36
C TYR A 119 3.42 1.86 16.91
N TYR A 120 2.48 1.68 15.98
CA TYR A 120 2.76 1.73 14.55
C TYR A 120 2.18 3.03 14.00
N PHE A 121 3.01 3.84 13.37
CA PHE A 121 2.60 5.10 12.77
C PHE A 121 2.78 5.05 11.27
N ARG A 122 1.88 5.73 10.55
CA ARG A 122 2.01 6.03 9.14
C ARG A 122 1.32 7.35 8.83
N ILE A 123 1.75 8.01 7.76
CA ILE A 123 1.28 9.32 7.35
C ILE A 123 0.69 9.23 5.95
N GLN A 124 -0.33 10.02 5.69
CA GLN A 124 -0.94 10.15 4.37
C GLN A 124 -1.16 11.62 4.04
N ALA A 125 -0.72 12.08 2.87
CA ALA A 125 -0.99 13.43 2.42
C ALA A 125 -2.46 13.56 1.97
N ARG A 126 -3.07 14.70 2.33
CA ARG A 126 -4.45 15.04 1.98
C ARG A 126 -4.48 16.33 1.17
N GLY A 127 -5.18 16.31 0.05
CA GLY A 127 -5.45 17.46 -0.80
C GLY A 127 -6.90 17.91 -0.73
N LYS A 128 -7.26 18.79 -1.67
CA LYS A 128 -8.64 19.22 -1.88
C LYS A 128 -9.51 18.05 -2.36
N ASN A 129 -10.84 18.21 -2.23
CA ASN A 129 -11.85 17.25 -2.72
C ASN A 129 -11.65 15.81 -2.21
N ASN A 130 -11.18 15.64 -0.96
CA ASN A 130 -10.88 14.34 -0.35
C ASN A 130 -9.81 13.50 -1.07
N MET A 131 -9.01 14.12 -1.93
CA MET A 131 -7.86 13.47 -2.53
C MET A 131 -6.86 13.07 -1.44
N VAL A 132 -6.34 11.86 -1.54
CA VAL A 132 -5.32 11.35 -0.61
C VAL A 132 -4.19 10.69 -1.40
N SER A 133 -2.99 10.72 -0.84
CA SER A 133 -1.83 10.02 -1.38
C SER A 133 -1.83 8.53 -0.99
N GLU A 134 -0.81 7.82 -1.42
CA GLU A 134 -0.40 6.59 -0.76
C GLU A 134 0.12 6.89 0.66
N PHE A 135 0.14 5.87 1.52
CA PHE A 135 0.71 6.00 2.86
C PHE A 135 2.24 6.03 2.80
N SER A 136 2.86 6.66 3.79
CA SER A 136 4.28 6.46 4.07
C SER A 136 4.56 5.01 4.47
N GLU A 137 5.83 4.61 4.49
CA GLU A 137 6.23 3.44 5.25
C GLU A 137 5.83 3.60 6.73
N SER A 138 5.58 2.47 7.39
CA SER A 138 5.21 2.47 8.80
C SER A 138 6.45 2.46 9.68
N VAL A 139 6.45 3.25 10.74
CA VAL A 139 7.47 3.15 11.80
C VAL A 139 6.90 2.48 13.04
N LEU A 140 7.70 1.66 13.70
CA LEU A 140 7.37 0.95 14.93
C LEU A 140 8.16 1.53 16.09
N LEU A 141 7.45 1.91 17.15
CA LEU A 141 8.01 2.17 18.46
C LEU A 141 7.54 1.09 19.42
N GLU A 142 8.48 0.39 20.06
CA GLU A 142 8.22 -0.49 21.21
C GLU A 142 8.58 0.27 22.49
N TYR A 143 7.57 0.60 23.30
CA TYR A 143 7.77 1.35 24.54
C TYR A 143 7.46 0.45 25.75
N LYS A 144 8.52 -0.14 26.31
CA LYS A 144 8.51 -1.07 27.45
C LYS A 144 8.56 -0.37 28.81
#